data_164c9e22f5ae9c7937a800e3b08ac2b7
#
_entry.id   164c9e22f5ae9c7937a800e3b08ac2b7
#
_cell.length_a   1.000
_cell.length_b   1.000
_cell.length_c   1.000
_cell.angle_alpha   90.00
_cell.angle_beta   90.00
_cell.angle_gamma   90.00
#
_symmetry.space_group_name_H-M   'P 1'
#
loop_
_entity.id
_entity.type
_entity.pdbx_description
1 polymer ?
#
loop_
_entity_poly.entity_id
_entity_poly.type
_entity_poly.pdbx_seq_one_letter_code
_entity_poly.pdbx_strand_id
1 'polypeptide(L)'
;SLYESKSGERGIFNREAAIKQVASIGRRETDHHFGCNPCSEIILRDGQFCNLTEVVIRRTDTQKDILRKARLATTLGTFQASLTGIKRLRPKWVQNTEEESLLGVSLTGIMDNSFMNGSSDSDKLPNFLAKIRKEVVEINKHWAEVLGISQSTATTAIKPSGTVSQLVDSASGIHTRHNDYYLRRVRADSKDPIAQLMEDQGIPCEPDVMKPNSVKVFTFPMKAPEGAVLRDDRTAIEQLELWLTYQRHYCEHKPSVTVSVREHEWMEVGAWVYKHFDEVSGV
;
A
#
# COMPACT_ATOMS: atom_id res chain seq x y z
N SER A 1 9.06 -11.18 -20.38
CA SER A 1 9.23 -11.93 -19.10
C SER A 1 8.05 -11.82 -18.17
N LEU A 2 7.41 -10.63 -17.98
CA LEU A 2 6.17 -10.50 -17.19
C LEU A 2 5.04 -11.37 -17.75
N TYR A 3 4.76 -11.27 -19.04
CA TYR A 3 3.78 -12.10 -19.74
C TYR A 3 4.05 -13.60 -19.61
N GLU A 4 5.31 -14.02 -19.80
CA GLU A 4 5.72 -15.42 -19.73
C GLU A 4 5.69 -16.00 -18.32
N SER A 5 5.96 -15.18 -17.30
CA SER A 5 5.98 -15.63 -15.90
C SER A 5 4.61 -16.00 -15.36
N LYS A 6 3.55 -15.41 -15.89
CA LYS A 6 2.16 -15.53 -15.42
C LYS A 6 2.02 -15.35 -13.89
N SER A 7 2.90 -14.54 -13.32
CA SER A 7 3.01 -14.31 -11.87
C SER A 7 3.01 -12.81 -11.57
N GLY A 8 2.34 -12.41 -10.51
CA GLY A 8 2.34 -11.03 -10.00
C GLY A 8 3.57 -10.69 -9.14
N GLU A 9 4.55 -11.58 -9.04
CA GLU A 9 5.77 -11.34 -8.24
C GLU A 9 6.85 -10.54 -8.97
N ARG A 10 6.73 -10.37 -10.28
CA ARG A 10 7.63 -9.57 -11.10
C ARG A 10 6.96 -8.25 -11.43
N GLY A 11 7.74 -7.18 -11.36
CA GLY A 11 7.27 -5.83 -11.66
C GLY A 11 8.32 -5.04 -12.40
N ILE A 12 7.97 -3.81 -12.75
CA ILE A 12 8.86 -2.82 -13.35
C ILE A 12 9.27 -1.83 -12.25
N PHE A 13 10.58 -1.56 -12.12
CA PHE A 13 11.08 -0.45 -11.32
C PHE A 13 11.88 0.50 -12.23
N ASN A 14 11.40 1.73 -12.37
CA ASN A 14 12.07 2.78 -13.13
C ASN A 14 12.71 3.79 -12.17
N ARG A 15 14.03 3.76 -12.05
CA ARG A 15 14.76 4.65 -11.15
C ARG A 15 14.67 6.12 -11.54
N GLU A 16 14.68 6.42 -12.83
CA GLU A 16 14.55 7.80 -13.31
C GLU A 16 13.18 8.39 -12.96
N ALA A 17 12.12 7.61 -13.12
CA ALA A 17 10.79 8.02 -12.67
C ALA A 17 10.72 8.18 -11.13
N ALA A 18 11.43 7.33 -10.37
CA ALA A 18 11.53 7.48 -8.92
C ALA A 18 12.28 8.78 -8.52
N ILE A 19 13.36 9.14 -9.23
CA ILE A 19 14.07 10.41 -9.04
C ILE A 19 13.16 11.60 -9.38
N LYS A 20 12.43 11.55 -10.49
CA LYS A 20 11.44 12.59 -10.87
C LYS A 20 10.36 12.74 -9.79
N GLN A 21 9.86 11.63 -9.24
CA GLN A 21 8.89 11.64 -8.15
C GLN A 21 9.47 12.31 -6.90
N VAL A 22 10.69 11.96 -6.50
CA VAL A 22 11.41 12.59 -5.39
C VAL A 22 11.58 14.09 -5.62
N ALA A 23 12.01 14.51 -6.82
CA ALA A 23 12.17 15.92 -7.18
C ALA A 23 10.86 16.71 -7.05
N SER A 24 9.73 16.10 -7.41
CA SER A 24 8.41 16.74 -7.35
C SER A 24 7.94 17.08 -5.93
N ILE A 25 8.49 16.41 -4.91
CA ILE A 25 8.16 16.65 -3.50
C ILE A 25 8.71 18.01 -3.02
N GLY A 26 9.87 18.42 -3.51
CA GLY A 26 10.56 19.68 -3.13
C GLY A 26 11.14 19.70 -1.71
N ARG A 27 11.07 18.60 -0.97
CA ARG A 27 11.61 18.44 0.40
C ARG A 27 12.63 17.32 0.51
N ARG A 28 12.91 16.61 -0.57
CA ARG A 28 13.82 15.46 -0.59
C ARG A 28 14.90 15.67 -1.65
N GLU A 29 16.15 15.46 -1.26
CA GLU A 29 17.29 15.56 -2.16
C GLU A 29 17.27 14.44 -3.20
N THR A 30 17.77 14.73 -4.42
CA THR A 30 17.69 13.83 -5.58
C THR A 30 19.02 13.18 -5.95
N ASP A 31 20.12 13.58 -5.33
CA ASP A 31 21.48 13.13 -5.61
C ASP A 31 21.82 11.76 -5.00
N HIS A 32 20.81 11.08 -4.46
CA HIS A 32 20.95 9.76 -3.86
C HIS A 32 20.62 8.63 -4.86
N HIS A 33 21.27 7.48 -4.65
CA HIS A 33 20.94 6.25 -5.35
C HIS A 33 19.69 5.62 -4.72
N PHE A 34 18.56 5.75 -5.39
CA PHE A 34 17.29 5.20 -4.93
C PHE A 34 17.02 3.77 -5.40
N GLY A 35 16.38 3.02 -4.54
CA GLY A 35 15.73 1.75 -4.77
C GLY A 35 14.34 1.75 -4.16
N CYS A 36 13.78 0.58 -3.91
CA CYS A 36 12.49 0.43 -3.25
C CYS A 36 12.51 -0.78 -2.30
N ASN A 37 11.51 -0.85 -1.41
CA ASN A 37 11.21 -2.03 -0.63
C ASN A 37 10.63 -3.16 -1.51
N PRO A 38 10.53 -4.41 -1.02
CA PRO A 38 10.05 -5.55 -1.81
C PRO A 38 8.67 -5.35 -2.44
N CYS A 39 7.74 -4.69 -1.73
CA CYS A 39 6.41 -4.38 -2.26
C CYS A 39 6.37 -3.12 -3.15
N SER A 40 7.51 -2.50 -3.38
CA SER A 40 7.72 -1.37 -4.31
C SER A 40 7.00 -0.06 -3.98
N GLU A 41 6.30 0.08 -2.84
CA GLU A 41 5.59 1.30 -2.50
C GLU A 41 6.46 2.43 -1.95
N ILE A 42 7.65 2.13 -1.40
CA ILE A 42 8.51 3.12 -0.76
C ILE A 42 9.80 3.34 -1.56
N ILE A 43 10.09 4.58 -1.90
CA ILE A 43 11.36 4.98 -2.51
C ILE A 43 12.38 5.15 -1.38
N LEU A 44 13.44 4.34 -1.37
CA LEU A 44 14.42 4.24 -0.30
C LEU A 44 15.84 4.51 -0.78
N ARG A 45 16.65 5.10 0.08
CA ARG A 45 18.11 5.07 0.01
C ARG A 45 18.62 3.72 0.52
N ASP A 46 19.82 3.32 0.16
CA ASP A 46 20.47 2.14 0.75
C ASP A 46 20.71 2.32 2.26
N GLY A 47 20.19 1.36 3.05
CA GLY A 47 20.28 1.43 4.50
C GLY A 47 19.32 2.47 5.11
N GLN A 48 18.03 2.40 4.77
CA GLN A 48 17.02 3.34 5.25
C GLN A 48 15.70 2.62 5.62
N PHE A 49 15.00 3.16 6.61
CA PHE A 49 13.65 2.77 7.00
C PHE A 49 12.62 3.79 6.56
N CYS A 50 11.38 3.32 6.46
CA CYS A 50 10.19 4.16 6.37
C CYS A 50 9.21 3.73 7.47
N ASN A 51 8.65 4.71 8.18
CA ASN A 51 7.64 4.47 9.21
C ASN A 51 6.27 4.39 8.56
N LEU A 52 5.62 3.24 8.68
CA LEU A 52 4.36 2.97 8.01
C LEU A 52 3.19 3.04 8.98
N THR A 53 2.14 3.75 8.58
CA THR A 53 0.83 3.72 9.22
C THR A 53 -0.25 3.46 8.18
N GLU A 54 -1.43 3.01 8.60
CA GLU A 54 -2.47 2.63 7.67
C GLU A 54 -3.83 3.16 8.08
N VAL A 55 -4.47 3.85 7.15
CA VAL A 55 -5.84 4.37 7.26
C VAL A 55 -6.80 3.35 6.67
N VAL A 56 -7.64 2.75 7.51
CA VAL A 56 -8.68 1.83 7.07
C VAL A 56 -9.90 2.62 6.61
N ILE A 57 -10.16 2.57 5.31
CA ILE A 57 -11.32 3.19 4.67
C ILE A 57 -12.46 2.16 4.67
N ARG A 58 -13.62 2.58 5.16
CA ARG A 58 -14.84 1.77 5.16
C ARG A 58 -15.81 2.25 4.09
N ARG A 59 -16.70 1.36 3.66
CA ARG A 59 -17.76 1.69 2.69
C ARG A 59 -18.52 2.98 3.05
N THR A 60 -18.81 3.18 4.32
CA THR A 60 -19.63 4.28 4.83
C THR A 60 -18.83 5.53 5.21
N ASP A 61 -17.51 5.50 5.10
CA ASP A 61 -16.68 6.66 5.45
C ASP A 61 -16.94 7.84 4.52
N THR A 62 -17.19 8.97 5.12
CA THR A 62 -17.24 10.27 4.42
C THR A 62 -15.83 10.82 4.22
N GLN A 63 -15.68 11.83 3.36
CA GLN A 63 -14.42 12.55 3.20
C GLN A 63 -13.89 13.11 4.54
N LYS A 64 -14.79 13.56 5.43
CA LYS A 64 -14.44 14.06 6.76
C LYS A 64 -13.86 12.94 7.65
N ASP A 65 -14.43 11.74 7.59
CA ASP A 65 -13.95 10.60 8.35
C ASP A 65 -12.56 10.17 7.88
N ILE A 66 -12.35 10.11 6.56
CA ILE A 66 -11.06 9.76 5.96
C ILE A 66 -9.99 10.77 6.36
N LEU A 67 -10.27 12.08 6.28
CA LEU A 67 -9.35 13.13 6.74
C LEU A 67 -9.01 12.98 8.22
N ARG A 68 -10.00 12.74 9.07
CA ARG A 68 -9.77 12.52 10.52
C ARG A 68 -8.86 11.33 10.77
N LYS A 69 -9.09 10.21 10.08
CA LYS A 69 -8.27 9.00 10.18
C LYS A 69 -6.83 9.26 9.69
N ALA A 70 -6.68 9.98 8.57
CA ALA A 70 -5.36 10.35 8.03
C ALA A 70 -4.55 11.21 9.02
N ARG A 71 -5.21 12.17 9.70
CA ARG A 71 -4.57 12.98 10.75
C ARG A 71 -4.03 12.12 11.89
N LEU A 72 -4.85 11.19 12.41
CA LEU A 72 -4.43 10.29 13.49
C LEU A 72 -3.27 9.38 13.05
N ALA A 73 -3.37 8.80 11.85
CA ALA A 73 -2.32 7.95 11.31
C ALA A 73 -0.99 8.71 11.12
N THR A 74 -1.06 9.96 10.65
CA THR A 74 0.11 10.83 10.50
C THR A 74 0.75 11.16 11.85
N THR A 75 -0.06 11.50 12.85
CA THR A 75 0.42 11.75 14.21
C THR A 75 1.16 10.53 14.75
N LEU A 76 0.55 9.34 14.70
CA LEU A 76 1.18 8.10 15.13
C LEU A 76 2.48 7.79 14.38
N GLY A 77 2.48 7.95 13.05
CA GLY A 77 3.66 7.73 12.22
C GLY A 77 4.81 8.69 12.56
N THR A 78 4.50 9.96 12.85
CA THR A 78 5.50 10.95 13.24
C THR A 78 6.10 10.61 14.62
N PHE A 79 5.27 10.17 15.57
CA PHE A 79 5.79 9.65 16.84
C PHE A 79 6.67 8.41 16.65
N GLN A 80 6.27 7.49 15.77
CA GLN A 80 7.11 6.33 15.44
C GLN A 80 8.47 6.75 14.84
N ALA A 81 8.50 7.80 14.01
CA ALA A 81 9.73 8.30 13.40
C ALA A 81 10.76 8.82 14.41
N SER A 82 10.35 9.17 15.64
CA SER A 82 11.27 9.55 16.72
C SER A 82 12.05 8.37 17.32
N LEU A 83 11.67 7.13 16.99
CA LEU A 83 12.29 5.92 17.53
C LEU A 83 13.53 5.52 16.71
N THR A 84 14.61 6.26 16.83
CA THR A 84 15.86 6.07 16.06
C THR A 84 16.91 5.23 16.77
N GLY A 85 16.65 4.74 17.96
CA GLY A 85 17.58 3.96 18.80
C GLY A 85 17.93 2.56 18.26
N ILE A 86 18.41 2.44 17.04
CA ILE A 86 18.62 1.18 16.29
C ILE A 86 20.02 0.62 16.57
N LYS A 87 20.22 0.06 17.76
CA LYS A 87 21.55 -0.33 18.29
C LYS A 87 22.28 -1.46 17.53
N ARG A 88 21.59 -2.26 16.73
CA ARG A 88 22.17 -3.47 16.09
C ARG A 88 22.45 -3.32 14.59
N LEU A 89 22.20 -2.15 14.03
CA LEU A 89 22.44 -1.87 12.62
C LEU A 89 23.66 -0.95 12.44
N ARG A 90 24.18 -0.94 11.22
CA ARG A 90 25.29 -0.03 10.85
C ARG A 90 24.86 1.44 11.02
N PRO A 91 25.78 2.35 11.41
CA PRO A 91 25.47 3.76 11.63
C PRO A 91 24.70 4.45 10.49
N LYS A 92 24.96 4.04 9.25
CA LYS A 92 24.26 4.54 8.06
C LYS A 92 22.73 4.43 8.17
N TRP A 93 22.21 3.38 8.80
CA TRP A 93 20.76 3.20 8.99
C TRP A 93 20.17 4.26 9.91
N VAL A 94 20.88 4.57 10.99
CA VAL A 94 20.45 5.62 11.93
C VAL A 94 20.52 6.97 11.23
N GLN A 95 21.68 7.30 10.63
CA GLN A 95 21.87 8.56 9.93
C GLN A 95 20.81 8.83 8.86
N ASN A 96 20.61 7.90 7.92
CA ASN A 96 19.63 8.07 6.85
C ASN A 96 18.19 8.20 7.39
N THR A 97 17.88 7.49 8.49
CA THR A 97 16.56 7.54 9.12
C THR A 97 16.32 8.89 9.82
N GLU A 98 17.32 9.43 10.53
CA GLU A 98 17.21 10.72 11.21
C GLU A 98 17.19 11.90 10.23
N GLU A 99 17.96 11.81 9.13
CA GLU A 99 17.98 12.86 8.10
C GLU A 99 16.62 13.02 7.42
N GLU A 100 15.99 11.94 7.02
CA GLU A 100 14.78 11.99 6.19
C GLU A 100 13.47 11.68 6.93
N SER A 101 13.52 11.01 8.08
CA SER A 101 12.36 10.65 8.92
C SER A 101 11.16 10.14 8.14
N LEU A 102 11.37 9.28 7.12
CA LEU A 102 10.36 8.90 6.15
C LEU A 102 9.08 8.36 6.79
N LEU A 103 7.94 8.84 6.31
CA LEU A 103 6.63 8.27 6.58
C LEU A 103 6.04 7.63 5.33
N GLY A 104 5.16 6.66 5.54
CA GLY A 104 4.28 6.08 4.55
C GLY A 104 2.89 5.95 5.14
N VAL A 105 2.13 7.06 5.19
CA VAL A 105 0.72 7.04 5.55
C VAL A 105 -0.04 6.39 4.40
N SER A 106 -0.45 5.14 4.60
CA SER A 106 -1.10 4.31 3.59
C SER A 106 -2.62 4.36 3.73
N LEU A 107 -3.32 4.15 2.62
CA LEU A 107 -4.78 3.98 2.59
C LEU A 107 -5.10 2.54 2.19
N THR A 108 -5.98 1.87 2.95
CA THR A 108 -6.48 0.53 2.63
C THR A 108 -8.00 0.52 2.64
N GLY A 109 -8.64 -0.40 1.91
CA GLY A 109 -10.10 -0.40 1.73
C GLY A 109 -10.59 0.56 0.65
N ILE A 110 -9.70 1.03 -0.22
CA ILE A 110 -10.03 1.96 -1.31
C ILE A 110 -11.17 1.41 -2.18
N MET A 111 -11.12 0.12 -2.51
CA MET A 111 -12.10 -0.52 -3.39
C MET A 111 -13.44 -0.81 -2.72
N ASP A 112 -13.53 -0.71 -1.40
CA ASP A 112 -14.78 -0.86 -0.65
C ASP A 112 -15.60 0.45 -0.59
N ASN A 113 -15.03 1.59 -0.97
CA ASN A 113 -15.66 2.91 -0.88
C ASN A 113 -15.86 3.52 -2.28
N SER A 114 -17.08 3.81 -2.68
CA SER A 114 -17.44 4.23 -4.04
C SER A 114 -16.78 5.54 -4.47
N PHE A 115 -16.53 6.46 -3.56
CA PHE A 115 -15.82 7.70 -3.86
C PHE A 115 -14.33 7.45 -4.04
N MET A 116 -13.69 6.72 -3.12
CA MET A 116 -12.25 6.48 -3.17
C MET A 116 -11.84 5.55 -4.32
N ASN A 117 -12.70 4.62 -4.74
CA ASN A 117 -12.44 3.77 -5.89
C ASN A 117 -12.75 4.44 -7.24
N GLY A 118 -13.26 5.68 -7.22
CA GLY A 118 -13.58 6.46 -8.42
C GLY A 118 -14.89 6.05 -9.11
N SER A 119 -15.75 5.23 -8.50
CA SER A 119 -17.05 4.87 -9.07
C SER A 119 -18.10 5.98 -8.90
N SER A 120 -17.91 6.87 -7.94
CA SER A 120 -18.75 8.05 -7.74
C SER A 120 -17.91 9.31 -7.66
N ASP A 121 -18.39 10.42 -8.24
CA ASP A 121 -17.71 11.73 -8.21
C ASP A 121 -16.20 11.67 -8.59
N SER A 122 -15.85 10.88 -9.58
CA SER A 122 -14.46 10.59 -9.97
C SER A 122 -13.65 11.86 -10.32
N ASP A 123 -14.33 12.89 -10.83
CA ASP A 123 -13.75 14.21 -11.11
C ASP A 123 -13.28 14.97 -9.87
N LYS A 124 -13.86 14.66 -8.69
CA LYS A 124 -13.49 15.28 -7.41
C LYS A 124 -12.38 14.51 -6.67
N LEU A 125 -12.16 13.25 -7.03
CA LEU A 125 -11.18 12.39 -6.35
C LEU A 125 -9.76 12.97 -6.36
N PRO A 126 -9.19 13.45 -7.49
CA PRO A 126 -7.86 14.04 -7.52
C PRO A 126 -7.66 15.19 -6.52
N ASN A 127 -8.63 16.11 -6.45
CA ASN A 127 -8.58 17.23 -5.52
C ASN A 127 -8.66 16.78 -4.05
N PHE A 128 -9.46 15.77 -3.76
CA PHE A 128 -9.55 15.22 -2.41
C PHE A 128 -8.27 14.51 -1.99
N LEU A 129 -7.67 13.72 -2.88
CA LEU A 129 -6.38 13.06 -2.65
C LEU A 129 -5.26 14.08 -2.38
N ALA A 130 -5.19 15.15 -3.18
CA ALA A 130 -4.26 16.25 -2.96
C ALA A 130 -4.50 16.97 -1.61
N LYS A 131 -5.76 17.11 -1.19
CA LYS A 131 -6.11 17.67 0.11
C LYS A 131 -5.63 16.77 1.25
N ILE A 132 -5.83 15.44 1.17
CA ILE A 132 -5.33 14.51 2.19
C ILE A 132 -3.80 14.61 2.28
N ARG A 133 -3.10 14.57 1.15
CA ARG A 133 -1.63 14.69 1.10
C ARG A 133 -1.15 15.97 1.79
N LYS A 134 -1.76 17.10 1.48
CA LYS A 134 -1.43 18.40 2.10
C LYS A 134 -1.61 18.36 3.61
N GLU A 135 -2.73 17.85 4.10
CA GLU A 135 -2.99 17.68 5.53
C GLU A 135 -1.96 16.80 6.22
N VAL A 136 -1.60 15.67 5.60
CA VAL A 136 -0.56 14.76 6.13
C VAL A 136 0.78 15.48 6.27
N VAL A 137 1.19 16.24 5.26
CA VAL A 137 2.44 17.01 5.30
C VAL A 137 2.43 18.06 6.42
N GLU A 138 1.36 18.82 6.55
CA GLU A 138 1.24 19.86 7.59
C GLU A 138 1.23 19.28 9.01
N ILE A 139 0.54 18.18 9.23
CA ILE A 139 0.49 17.50 10.53
C ILE A 139 1.86 16.91 10.88
N ASN A 140 2.53 16.27 9.91
CA ASN A 140 3.88 15.77 10.12
C ASN A 140 4.84 16.90 10.48
N LYS A 141 4.79 18.03 9.77
CA LYS A 141 5.61 19.21 10.07
C LYS A 141 5.41 19.67 11.51
N HIS A 142 4.15 19.86 11.92
CA HIS A 142 3.81 20.29 13.28
C HIS A 142 4.37 19.35 14.36
N TRP A 143 4.13 18.04 14.23
CA TRP A 143 4.59 17.08 15.23
C TRP A 143 6.11 16.86 15.19
N ALA A 144 6.74 16.97 14.02
CA ALA A 144 8.19 16.92 13.92
C ALA A 144 8.86 18.08 14.69
N GLU A 145 8.31 19.30 14.56
CA GLU A 145 8.74 20.47 15.33
C GLU A 145 8.56 20.25 16.84
N VAL A 146 7.40 19.74 17.28
CA VAL A 146 7.13 19.46 18.71
C VAL A 146 8.08 18.40 19.27
N LEU A 147 8.39 17.36 18.48
CA LEU A 147 9.27 16.26 18.89
C LEU A 147 10.76 16.58 18.72
N GLY A 148 11.11 17.68 18.05
CA GLY A 148 12.51 18.05 17.78
C GLY A 148 13.21 17.10 16.80
N ILE A 149 12.48 16.51 15.86
CA ILE A 149 13.02 15.63 14.81
C ILE A 149 12.91 16.29 13.43
N SER A 150 13.62 15.75 12.43
CA SER A 150 13.48 16.20 11.04
C SER A 150 12.06 16.02 10.53
N GLN A 151 11.53 17.00 9.80
CA GLN A 151 10.30 16.82 9.05
C GLN A 151 10.51 15.70 8.02
N SER A 152 9.54 14.83 7.87
CA SER A 152 9.60 13.74 6.88
C SER A 152 9.73 14.30 5.46
N THR A 153 10.73 13.84 4.74
CA THR A 153 10.98 14.28 3.36
C THR A 153 9.98 13.69 2.37
N ALA A 154 9.34 12.56 2.73
CA ALA A 154 8.17 12.00 2.04
C ALA A 154 7.23 11.37 3.07
N THR A 155 5.91 11.44 2.85
CA THR A 155 4.91 11.13 3.87
C THR A 155 3.83 10.14 3.46
N THR A 156 3.51 9.99 2.18
CA THR A 156 2.33 9.25 1.71
C THR A 156 2.68 8.14 0.72
N ALA A 157 2.01 7.01 0.87
CA ALA A 157 2.16 5.83 0.03
C ALA A 157 0.85 5.02 0.00
N ILE A 158 0.73 4.06 -0.90
CA ILE A 158 -0.28 3.00 -0.80
C ILE A 158 0.43 1.67 -0.68
N LYS A 159 0.31 1.05 0.48
CA LYS A 159 0.85 -0.27 0.78
C LYS A 159 -0.10 -1.37 0.28
N PRO A 160 0.41 -2.58 -0.08
CA PRO A 160 -0.46 -3.72 -0.40
C PRO A 160 -1.36 -4.15 0.76
N SER A 161 -0.99 -3.85 2.02
CA SER A 161 -1.78 -4.14 3.22
C SER A 161 -2.19 -5.61 3.37
N GLY A 162 -1.25 -6.54 3.16
CA GLY A 162 -1.54 -7.97 3.16
C GLY A 162 -2.14 -8.49 4.47
N THR A 163 -1.59 -8.10 5.63
CA THR A 163 -2.01 -8.59 6.95
C THR A 163 -3.06 -7.69 7.60
N VAL A 164 -2.85 -6.38 7.63
CA VAL A 164 -3.75 -5.43 8.30
C VAL A 164 -5.13 -5.43 7.66
N SER A 165 -5.21 -5.39 6.31
CA SER A 165 -6.50 -5.44 5.61
C SER A 165 -7.31 -6.69 5.94
N GLN A 166 -6.64 -7.81 6.20
CA GLN A 166 -7.28 -9.06 6.59
C GLN A 166 -7.82 -9.01 8.02
N LEU A 167 -7.02 -8.47 8.94
CA LEU A 167 -7.40 -8.30 10.35
C LEU A 167 -8.65 -7.42 10.49
N VAL A 168 -8.78 -6.39 9.67
CA VAL A 168 -9.87 -5.42 9.74
C VAL A 168 -10.97 -5.65 8.70
N ASP A 169 -10.91 -6.73 7.95
CA ASP A 169 -11.83 -7.06 6.85
C ASP A 169 -12.08 -5.86 5.90
N SER A 170 -11.03 -5.48 5.18
CA SER A 170 -11.10 -4.45 4.13
C SER A 170 -10.45 -4.95 2.84
N ALA A 171 -10.74 -4.30 1.72
CA ALA A 171 -9.96 -4.48 0.50
C ALA A 171 -8.50 -4.06 0.77
N SER A 172 -7.53 -4.77 0.19
CA SER A 172 -6.11 -4.57 0.45
C SER A 172 -5.56 -3.39 -0.37
N GLY A 173 -5.23 -2.28 0.30
CA GLY A 173 -4.70 -1.08 -0.37
C GLY A 173 -5.61 -0.60 -1.52
N ILE A 174 -5.07 -0.54 -2.73
CA ILE A 174 -5.78 -0.20 -3.98
C ILE A 174 -6.21 -1.46 -4.78
N HIS A 175 -6.09 -2.66 -4.19
CA HIS A 175 -6.49 -3.89 -4.86
C HIS A 175 -8.00 -4.11 -4.79
N THR A 176 -8.56 -4.68 -5.84
CA THR A 176 -9.96 -5.11 -5.90
C THR A 176 -10.21 -6.28 -4.96
N ARG A 177 -11.45 -6.48 -4.54
CA ARG A 177 -11.85 -7.74 -3.88
C ARG A 177 -11.78 -8.89 -4.89
N HIS A 178 -11.47 -10.10 -4.39
CA HIS A 178 -11.32 -11.26 -5.27
C HIS A 178 -12.62 -11.63 -5.99
N ASN A 179 -13.73 -11.68 -5.24
CA ASN A 179 -15.07 -11.96 -5.75
C ASN A 179 -16.10 -11.48 -4.71
N ASP A 180 -17.39 -11.50 -5.07
CA ASP A 180 -18.49 -11.20 -4.13
C ASP A 180 -18.49 -12.20 -2.95
N TYR A 181 -18.37 -13.50 -3.24
CA TYR A 181 -18.15 -14.55 -2.25
C TYR A 181 -16.89 -15.33 -2.58
N TYR A 182 -16.03 -15.56 -1.60
CA TYR A 182 -14.79 -16.32 -1.77
C TYR A 182 -14.36 -17.05 -0.49
N LEU A 183 -13.52 -18.06 -0.66
CA LEU A 183 -12.91 -18.77 0.44
C LEU A 183 -11.50 -18.20 0.72
N ARG A 184 -11.29 -17.70 1.93
CA ARG A 184 -9.98 -17.31 2.39
C ARG A 184 -9.28 -18.51 3.04
N ARG A 185 -8.08 -18.78 2.55
CA ARG A 185 -7.23 -19.86 3.05
C ARG A 185 -6.10 -19.26 3.92
N VAL A 186 -6.06 -19.61 5.21
CA VAL A 186 -5.08 -19.10 6.17
C VAL A 186 -4.22 -20.26 6.68
N ARG A 187 -2.91 -20.13 6.49
CA ARG A 187 -1.94 -21.10 7.01
C ARG A 187 -1.55 -20.76 8.43
N ALA A 188 -1.50 -21.77 9.29
CA ALA A 188 -1.04 -21.64 10.66
C ALA A 188 -0.16 -22.85 11.03
N ASP A 189 0.82 -22.63 11.89
CA ASP A 189 1.61 -23.75 12.46
C ASP A 189 0.68 -24.63 13.30
N SER A 190 0.76 -25.95 13.12
CA SER A 190 -0.09 -26.92 13.84
C SER A 190 0.12 -26.91 15.36
N LYS A 191 1.25 -26.37 15.83
CA LYS A 191 1.57 -26.21 17.25
C LYS A 191 1.12 -24.87 17.83
N ASP A 192 0.64 -23.94 16.98
CA ASP A 192 0.11 -22.66 17.44
C ASP A 192 -1.15 -22.90 18.29
N PRO A 193 -1.21 -22.42 19.53
CA PRO A 193 -2.39 -22.58 20.39
C PRO A 193 -3.68 -22.04 19.76
N ILE A 194 -3.60 -20.98 18.92
CA ILE A 194 -4.75 -20.45 18.20
C ILE A 194 -5.21 -21.43 17.12
N ALA A 195 -4.27 -22.08 16.42
CA ALA A 195 -4.61 -23.09 15.42
C ALA A 195 -5.29 -24.30 16.06
N GLN A 196 -4.81 -24.76 17.22
CA GLN A 196 -5.43 -25.82 17.98
C GLN A 196 -6.84 -25.45 18.46
N LEU A 197 -7.01 -24.23 18.99
CA LEU A 197 -8.31 -23.74 19.41
C LEU A 197 -9.29 -23.66 18.23
N MET A 198 -8.88 -23.18 17.07
CA MET A 198 -9.72 -23.10 15.87
C MET A 198 -10.17 -24.50 15.42
N GLU A 199 -9.28 -25.48 15.44
CA GLU A 199 -9.61 -26.87 15.13
C GLU A 199 -10.60 -27.46 16.14
N ASP A 200 -10.39 -27.27 17.44
CA ASP A 200 -11.27 -27.74 18.51
C ASP A 200 -12.67 -27.09 18.39
N GLN A 201 -12.75 -25.85 17.91
CA GLN A 201 -14.02 -25.16 17.63
C GLN A 201 -14.68 -25.60 16.30
N GLY A 202 -14.09 -26.54 15.58
CA GLY A 202 -14.65 -27.08 14.34
C GLY A 202 -14.51 -26.17 13.11
N ILE A 203 -13.59 -25.21 13.12
CA ILE A 203 -13.30 -24.41 11.93
C ILE A 203 -12.69 -25.32 10.86
N PRO A 204 -13.25 -25.36 9.62
CA PRO A 204 -12.76 -26.24 8.57
C PRO A 204 -11.26 -26.05 8.32
N CYS A 205 -10.49 -27.09 8.44
CA CYS A 205 -9.06 -27.09 8.17
C CYS A 205 -8.59 -28.38 7.52
N GLU A 206 -7.47 -28.30 6.81
CA GLU A 206 -6.80 -29.43 6.18
C GLU A 206 -5.28 -29.28 6.33
N PRO A 207 -4.50 -30.38 6.21
CA PRO A 207 -3.04 -30.28 6.16
C PRO A 207 -2.57 -29.46 4.95
N ASP A 208 -1.50 -28.67 5.13
CA ASP A 208 -0.87 -27.93 4.00
C ASP A 208 -0.20 -28.94 3.03
N VAL A 209 -0.36 -28.70 1.74
CA VAL A 209 0.17 -29.58 0.69
C VAL A 209 1.70 -29.69 0.74
N MET A 210 2.40 -28.63 1.07
CA MET A 210 3.88 -28.60 1.09
C MET A 210 4.46 -29.01 2.45
N LYS A 211 3.71 -28.79 3.54
CA LYS A 211 4.16 -29.04 4.92
C LYS A 211 3.07 -29.72 5.75
N PRO A 212 2.58 -30.89 5.36
CA PRO A 212 1.40 -31.52 5.95
C PRO A 212 1.54 -31.85 7.45
N ASN A 213 2.76 -32.08 7.92
CA ASN A 213 3.02 -32.47 9.31
C ASN A 213 3.15 -31.29 10.28
N SER A 214 3.25 -30.08 9.78
CA SER A 214 3.54 -28.90 10.62
C SER A 214 2.65 -27.68 10.35
N VAL A 215 1.88 -27.69 9.27
CA VAL A 215 1.04 -26.55 8.88
C VAL A 215 -0.37 -27.03 8.57
N LYS A 216 -1.35 -26.33 9.11
CA LYS A 216 -2.78 -26.49 8.79
C LYS A 216 -3.26 -25.29 7.99
N VAL A 217 -4.21 -25.53 7.08
CA VAL A 217 -4.85 -24.51 6.26
C VAL A 217 -6.32 -24.40 6.67
N PHE A 218 -6.65 -23.32 7.33
CA PHE A 218 -8.02 -23.00 7.73
C PHE A 218 -8.76 -22.30 6.61
N THR A 219 -10.06 -22.58 6.47
CA THR A 219 -10.90 -22.05 5.40
C THR A 219 -12.01 -21.18 5.99
N PHE A 220 -12.06 -19.91 5.58
CA PHE A 220 -13.07 -18.94 6.02
C PHE A 220 -13.90 -18.47 4.82
N PRO A 221 -15.25 -18.58 4.87
CA PRO A 221 -16.11 -17.98 3.87
C PRO A 221 -16.12 -16.45 4.07
N MET A 222 -15.86 -15.72 2.99
CA MET A 222 -15.82 -14.26 2.97
C MET A 222 -16.88 -13.73 2.01
N LYS A 223 -17.44 -12.56 2.36
CA LYS A 223 -18.36 -11.80 1.51
C LYS A 223 -17.80 -10.39 1.34
N ALA A 224 -17.70 -9.91 0.09
CA ALA A 224 -17.36 -8.52 -0.16
C ALA A 224 -18.49 -7.58 0.29
N PRO A 225 -18.18 -6.35 0.76
CA PRO A 225 -19.20 -5.35 1.01
C PRO A 225 -19.96 -5.01 -0.27
N GLU A 226 -21.25 -4.73 -0.14
CA GLU A 226 -22.07 -4.31 -1.29
C GLU A 226 -21.48 -3.03 -1.93
N GLY A 227 -21.34 -3.05 -3.27
CA GLY A 227 -20.73 -1.95 -4.04
C GLY A 227 -19.21 -1.90 -4.01
N ALA A 228 -18.54 -2.88 -3.40
CA ALA A 228 -17.10 -3.04 -3.54
C ALA A 228 -16.74 -3.41 -4.98
N VAL A 229 -15.60 -2.91 -5.46
CA VAL A 229 -15.07 -3.26 -6.79
C VAL A 229 -14.40 -4.63 -6.72
N LEU A 230 -14.85 -5.53 -7.57
CA LEU A 230 -14.32 -6.88 -7.70
C LEU A 230 -13.26 -6.96 -8.82
N ARG A 231 -12.49 -8.04 -8.83
CA ARG A 231 -11.39 -8.24 -9.77
C ARG A 231 -11.82 -8.14 -11.25
N ASP A 232 -13.01 -8.63 -11.55
CA ASP A 232 -13.50 -8.69 -12.93
C ASP A 232 -14.37 -7.49 -13.35
N ASP A 233 -14.62 -6.54 -12.41
CA ASP A 233 -15.42 -5.33 -12.67
C ASP A 233 -14.65 -4.25 -13.45
N ARG A 234 -13.32 -4.38 -13.55
CA ARG A 234 -12.45 -3.42 -14.23
C ARG A 234 -11.52 -4.09 -15.22
N THR A 235 -11.22 -3.37 -16.27
CA THR A 235 -10.10 -3.67 -17.17
C THR A 235 -8.76 -3.34 -16.51
N ALA A 236 -7.68 -3.90 -17.04
CA ALA A 236 -6.33 -3.59 -16.58
C ALA A 236 -6.01 -2.08 -16.72
N ILE A 237 -6.49 -1.43 -17.80
CA ILE A 237 -6.29 0.00 -18.03
C ILE A 237 -7.05 0.85 -17.02
N GLU A 238 -8.31 0.54 -16.72
CA GLU A 238 -9.06 1.28 -15.70
C GLU A 238 -8.40 1.21 -14.32
N GLN A 239 -7.80 0.08 -13.99
CA GLN A 239 -7.05 -0.07 -12.73
C GLN A 239 -5.74 0.71 -12.75
N LEU A 240 -5.03 0.73 -13.87
CA LEU A 240 -3.81 1.53 -14.06
C LEU A 240 -4.10 3.04 -14.03
N GLU A 241 -5.21 3.51 -14.61
CA GLU A 241 -5.62 4.92 -14.55
C GLU A 241 -5.96 5.36 -13.10
N LEU A 242 -6.64 4.49 -12.33
CA LEU A 242 -6.85 4.77 -10.92
C LEU A 242 -5.52 4.80 -10.16
N TRP A 243 -4.63 3.84 -10.41
CA TRP A 243 -3.28 3.82 -9.84
C TRP A 243 -2.53 5.13 -10.13
N LEU A 244 -2.57 5.61 -11.39
CA LEU A 244 -1.93 6.86 -11.81
C LEU A 244 -2.53 8.08 -11.11
N THR A 245 -3.84 8.08 -10.90
CA THR A 245 -4.53 9.12 -10.12
C THR A 245 -4.00 9.20 -8.69
N TYR A 246 -3.84 8.07 -8.03
CA TYR A 246 -3.25 8.02 -6.68
C TYR A 246 -1.76 8.39 -6.68
N GLN A 247 -1.00 7.95 -7.67
CA GLN A 247 0.41 8.31 -7.85
C GLN A 247 0.57 9.83 -7.94
N ARG A 248 -0.19 10.50 -8.77
CA ARG A 248 -0.08 11.94 -9.02
C ARG A 248 -0.58 12.80 -7.86
N HIS A 249 -1.68 12.41 -7.23
CA HIS A 249 -2.41 13.28 -6.32
C HIS A 249 -2.24 12.94 -4.84
N TYR A 250 -1.93 11.69 -4.49
CA TYR A 250 -1.76 11.26 -3.11
C TYR A 250 -0.31 10.93 -2.75
N CYS A 251 0.34 10.04 -3.50
CA CYS A 251 1.61 9.47 -3.10
C CYS A 251 2.79 10.42 -3.31
N GLU A 252 3.59 10.63 -2.26
CA GLU A 252 4.93 11.17 -2.35
C GLU A 252 5.95 10.04 -2.58
N HIS A 253 5.65 8.83 -2.12
CA HIS A 253 6.30 7.60 -2.55
C HIS A 253 5.55 7.03 -3.76
N LYS A 254 4.94 5.84 -3.63
CA LYS A 254 4.23 5.17 -4.73
C LYS A 254 3.00 4.42 -4.21
N PRO A 255 2.01 4.15 -5.05
CA PRO A 255 1.04 3.10 -4.76
C PRO A 255 1.58 1.74 -5.23
N SER A 256 1.51 0.72 -4.38
CA SER A 256 1.74 -0.68 -4.78
C SER A 256 0.44 -1.29 -5.31
N VAL A 257 0.50 -1.92 -6.46
CA VAL A 257 -0.66 -2.55 -7.10
C VAL A 257 -0.29 -3.88 -7.75
N THR A 258 -1.24 -4.79 -7.79
CA THR A 258 -1.22 -5.96 -8.66
C THR A 258 -2.39 -5.83 -9.63
N VAL A 259 -2.10 -5.68 -10.91
CA VAL A 259 -3.11 -5.52 -11.96
C VAL A 259 -3.39 -6.87 -12.59
N SER A 260 -4.66 -7.27 -12.63
CA SER A 260 -5.09 -8.48 -13.35
C SER A 260 -5.18 -8.16 -14.85
N VAL A 261 -4.31 -8.74 -15.65
CA VAL A 261 -4.24 -8.52 -17.10
C VAL A 261 -4.77 -9.76 -17.83
N ARG A 262 -5.85 -9.60 -18.60
CA ARG A 262 -6.39 -10.65 -19.46
C ARG A 262 -5.52 -10.82 -20.72
N GLU A 263 -5.58 -11.98 -21.37
CA GLU A 263 -4.74 -12.31 -22.52
C GLU A 263 -4.78 -11.24 -23.63
N HIS A 264 -5.96 -10.71 -23.91
CA HIS A 264 -6.14 -9.69 -24.97
C HIS A 264 -5.73 -8.27 -24.56
N GLU A 265 -5.51 -7.99 -23.27
CA GLU A 265 -5.17 -6.65 -22.76
C GLU A 265 -3.66 -6.36 -22.80
N TRP A 266 -2.80 -7.37 -22.96
CA TRP A 266 -1.34 -7.23 -22.81
C TRP A 266 -0.70 -6.17 -23.72
N MET A 267 -1.19 -6.06 -24.96
CA MET A 267 -0.64 -5.07 -25.89
C MET A 267 -1.02 -3.64 -25.49
N GLU A 268 -2.25 -3.46 -25.01
CA GLU A 268 -2.75 -2.17 -24.54
C GLU A 268 -2.05 -1.76 -23.23
N VAL A 269 -1.89 -2.68 -22.28
CA VAL A 269 -1.12 -2.47 -21.04
C VAL A 269 0.33 -2.10 -21.35
N GLY A 270 0.96 -2.79 -22.30
CA GLY A 270 2.31 -2.46 -22.74
C GLY A 270 2.42 -1.04 -23.33
N ALA A 271 1.49 -0.65 -24.17
CA ALA A 271 1.42 0.70 -24.75
C ALA A 271 1.17 1.76 -23.66
N TRP A 272 0.27 1.47 -22.70
CA TRP A 272 -0.01 2.36 -21.58
C TRP A 272 1.22 2.58 -20.69
N VAL A 273 1.93 1.51 -20.30
CA VAL A 273 3.16 1.58 -19.50
C VAL A 273 4.24 2.37 -20.24
N TYR A 274 4.40 2.15 -21.55
CA TYR A 274 5.35 2.91 -22.38
C TYR A 274 5.02 4.41 -22.40
N LYS A 275 3.75 4.76 -22.61
CA LYS A 275 3.26 6.15 -22.62
C LYS A 275 3.53 6.86 -21.29
N HIS A 276 3.35 6.18 -20.16
CA HIS A 276 3.50 6.74 -18.82
C HIS A 276 4.83 6.34 -18.15
N PHE A 277 5.81 5.87 -18.92
CA PHE A 277 7.05 5.30 -18.37
C PHE A 277 7.82 6.28 -17.47
N ASP A 278 7.71 7.57 -17.75
CA ASP A 278 8.32 8.64 -16.94
C ASP A 278 7.67 8.87 -15.57
N GLU A 279 6.46 8.33 -15.37
CA GLU A 279 5.70 8.43 -14.11
C GLU A 279 5.61 7.08 -13.39
N VAL A 280 5.78 5.98 -14.12
CA VAL A 280 5.75 4.63 -13.57
C VAL A 280 7.08 4.33 -12.89
N SER A 281 7.21 4.77 -11.64
CA SER A 281 8.38 4.47 -10.82
C SER A 281 8.39 3.02 -10.29
N GLY A 282 7.24 2.34 -10.29
CA GLY A 282 7.13 0.92 -9.95
C GLY A 282 5.69 0.40 -10.08
N VAL A 283 5.51 -0.65 -10.84
CA VAL A 283 4.24 -1.37 -11.04
C VAL A 283 4.53 -2.84 -11.31
#